data_7a7e6d1649ac738bc24eb8561a836416
#
_entry.id   7a7e6d1649ac738bc24eb8561a836416
#
_cell.length_a   1.000
_cell.length_b   1.000
_cell.length_c   1.000
_cell.angle_alpha   90.00
_cell.angle_beta   90.00
_cell.angle_gamma   90.00
#
_symmetry.space_group_name_H-M   'P 1'
#
loop_
_entity.id
_entity.type
_entity.pdbx_description
1 polymer ?
#
loop_
_entity_poly.entity_id
_entity_poly.type
_entity_poly.pdbx_seq_one_letter_code
_entity_poly.pdbx_strand_id
1 'polypeptide(L)'
;KLVTNILFNREFIDYADRIIEFQTVDELADLLVKTNNNEFGVIYLIDEIQTYFNSLESKNIPPYIFTEISQQRKQRKLIIGTSQLWDRMAKPFREQANYEIHCRTFFNIFTVQTVIDAHTLKLDDKTGRSVGNIIKRGWFFHNRRIRKLYDTFQKVVSSANQMDIFENQPNYIITKKK
;
A
#
# COMPACT_ATOMS: atom_id res chain seq x y z
N LYS A 1 -5.75 -14.87 3.01
CA LYS A 1 -6.48 -13.63 3.36
C LYS A 1 -5.79 -12.43 2.74
N LEU A 2 -6.54 -11.39 2.43
CA LEU A 2 -6.06 -10.09 1.99
C LEU A 2 -6.44 -9.04 3.03
N VAL A 3 -5.47 -8.28 3.53
CA VAL A 3 -5.67 -7.12 4.41
C VAL A 3 -5.32 -5.88 3.60
N THR A 4 -6.20 -4.88 3.57
CA THR A 4 -6.02 -3.73 2.68
C THR A 4 -6.79 -2.50 3.16
N ASN A 5 -6.30 -1.31 2.78
CA ASN A 5 -7.01 -0.05 2.93
C ASN A 5 -7.75 0.37 1.65
N ILE A 6 -7.70 -0.47 0.61
CA ILE A 6 -8.41 -0.24 -0.65
C ILE A 6 -9.84 -0.78 -0.53
N LEU A 7 -10.83 0.05 -0.78
CA LEU A 7 -12.23 -0.39 -0.86
C LEU A 7 -12.47 -1.04 -2.21
N PHE A 8 -12.67 -2.33 -2.19
CA PHE A 8 -12.97 -3.09 -3.39
C PHE A 8 -14.46 -3.13 -3.70
N ASN A 9 -14.80 -3.08 -4.97
CA ASN A 9 -16.16 -3.38 -5.41
C ASN A 9 -16.41 -4.89 -5.34
N ARG A 10 -17.13 -5.30 -4.29
CA ARG A 10 -17.37 -6.71 -3.95
C ARG A 10 -18.16 -7.48 -5.01
N GLU A 11 -18.89 -6.79 -5.89
CA GLU A 11 -19.63 -7.42 -6.99
C GLU A 11 -18.71 -8.12 -8.02
N PHE A 12 -17.45 -7.71 -8.09
CA PHE A 12 -16.48 -8.26 -9.05
C PHE A 12 -15.46 -9.21 -8.42
N ILE A 13 -15.64 -9.61 -7.15
CA ILE A 13 -14.69 -10.42 -6.39
C ILE A 13 -15.33 -11.70 -5.91
N ASP A 14 -14.78 -12.83 -6.36
CA ASP A 14 -15.31 -14.16 -6.02
C ASP A 14 -15.06 -14.58 -4.55
N TYR A 15 -14.13 -13.92 -3.84
CA TYR A 15 -13.69 -14.27 -2.47
C TYR A 15 -13.71 -13.06 -1.53
N ALA A 16 -14.80 -12.30 -1.57
CA ALA A 16 -14.95 -11.08 -0.75
C ALA A 16 -14.88 -11.34 0.76
N ASP A 17 -15.24 -12.54 1.21
CA ASP A 17 -15.14 -13.01 2.59
C ASP A 17 -13.71 -13.13 3.12
N ARG A 18 -12.72 -13.17 2.22
CA ARG A 18 -11.29 -13.25 2.56
C ARG A 18 -10.60 -11.89 2.63
N ILE A 19 -11.32 -10.81 2.36
CA ILE A 19 -10.82 -9.44 2.40
C ILE A 19 -11.15 -8.82 3.74
N ILE A 20 -10.13 -8.29 4.41
CA ILE A 20 -10.22 -7.55 5.65
C ILE A 20 -9.78 -6.12 5.35
N GLU A 21 -10.68 -5.18 5.49
CA GLU A 21 -10.42 -3.76 5.25
C GLU A 21 -10.03 -3.06 6.54
N PHE A 22 -9.14 -2.06 6.46
CA PHE A 22 -8.75 -1.19 7.57
C PHE A 22 -8.64 0.26 7.08
N GLN A 23 -8.77 1.21 8.00
CA GLN A 23 -8.71 2.64 7.69
C GLN A 23 -7.67 3.37 8.53
N THR A 24 -7.38 2.87 9.74
CA THR A 24 -6.50 3.55 10.70
C THR A 24 -5.19 2.80 10.92
N VAL A 25 -4.19 3.52 11.45
CA VAL A 25 -2.88 2.92 11.83
C VAL A 25 -3.06 1.88 12.92
N ASP A 26 -3.96 2.15 13.88
CA ASP A 26 -4.21 1.25 15.00
C ASP A 26 -4.86 -0.06 14.53
N GLU A 27 -5.83 0.03 13.61
CA GLU A 27 -6.43 -1.14 12.98
C GLU A 27 -5.39 -1.97 12.21
N LEU A 28 -4.52 -1.31 11.43
CA LEU A 28 -3.44 -1.99 10.72
C LEU A 28 -2.48 -2.67 11.69
N ALA A 29 -2.11 -2.00 12.78
CA ALA A 29 -1.23 -2.54 13.80
C ALA A 29 -1.83 -3.80 14.46
N ASP A 30 -3.10 -3.74 14.83
CA ASP A 30 -3.86 -4.85 15.38
C ASP A 30 -3.94 -6.03 14.40
N LEU A 31 -4.23 -5.75 13.13
CA LEU A 31 -4.30 -6.75 12.08
C LEU A 31 -2.94 -7.38 11.79
N LEU A 32 -1.85 -6.60 11.85
CA LEU A 32 -0.49 -7.14 11.71
C LEU A 32 -0.17 -8.18 12.79
N VAL A 33 -0.65 -7.98 14.02
CA VAL A 33 -0.43 -8.92 15.12
C VAL A 33 -1.40 -10.11 15.08
N LYS A 34 -2.69 -9.82 14.93
CA LYS A 34 -3.77 -10.80 15.15
C LYS A 34 -4.11 -11.65 13.93
N THR A 35 -3.84 -11.14 12.70
CA THR A 35 -4.29 -11.86 11.51
C THR A 35 -3.35 -13.02 11.17
N ASN A 36 -3.94 -14.20 11.11
CA ASN A 36 -3.29 -15.42 10.68
C ASN A 36 -4.18 -16.16 9.66
N ASN A 37 -3.58 -16.93 8.80
CA ASN A 37 -4.26 -17.79 7.83
C ASN A 37 -3.52 -19.14 7.66
N ASN A 38 -2.90 -19.63 8.70
CA ASN A 38 -2.17 -20.89 8.75
C ASN A 38 -1.19 -21.04 7.56
N GLU A 39 -1.32 -22.14 6.82
CA GLU A 39 -0.43 -22.47 5.70
C GLU A 39 -0.60 -21.54 4.47
N PHE A 40 -1.77 -20.94 4.30
CA PHE A 40 -2.08 -20.09 3.14
C PHE A 40 -1.54 -18.68 3.22
N GLY A 41 -1.11 -18.23 4.40
CA GLY A 41 -0.53 -16.91 4.61
C GLY A 41 -1.52 -15.74 4.46
N VAL A 42 -1.00 -14.51 4.62
CA VAL A 42 -1.75 -13.27 4.55
C VAL A 42 -1.00 -12.28 3.65
N ILE A 43 -1.72 -11.63 2.75
CA ILE A 43 -1.20 -10.53 1.93
C ILE A 43 -1.73 -9.22 2.52
N TYR A 44 -0.84 -8.30 2.82
CA TYR A 44 -1.15 -6.90 3.15
C TYR A 44 -0.92 -6.06 1.91
N LEU A 45 -1.97 -5.50 1.34
CA LEU A 45 -1.91 -4.59 0.20
C LEU A 45 -2.30 -3.20 0.69
N ILE A 46 -1.32 -2.31 0.79
CA ILE A 46 -1.47 -1.00 1.43
C ILE A 46 -1.21 0.08 0.39
N ASP A 47 -2.26 0.80 0.03
CA ASP A 47 -2.13 1.96 -0.85
C ASP A 47 -1.67 3.18 -0.05
N GLU A 48 -0.77 3.99 -0.66
CA GLU A 48 -0.15 5.17 -0.03
C GLU A 48 0.43 4.85 1.37
N ILE A 49 1.27 3.79 1.45
CA ILE A 49 1.79 3.24 2.71
C ILE A 49 2.49 4.29 3.59
N GLN A 50 3.03 5.36 2.98
CA GLN A 50 3.65 6.47 3.72
C GLN A 50 2.64 7.27 4.56
N THR A 51 1.33 7.13 4.36
CA THR A 51 0.31 7.77 5.20
C THR A 51 0.19 7.08 6.55
N TYR A 52 0.54 5.79 6.63
CA TYR A 52 0.53 4.98 7.85
C TYR A 52 1.92 4.94 8.52
N PHE A 53 2.98 4.98 7.73
CA PHE A 53 4.37 4.86 8.19
C PHE A 53 5.22 6.02 7.68
N ASN A 54 4.82 7.25 8.05
CA ASN A 54 5.49 8.48 7.64
C ASN A 54 6.85 8.63 8.31
N SER A 55 7.86 9.06 7.54
CA SER A 55 9.20 9.30 8.06
C SER A 55 9.25 10.43 9.10
N LEU A 56 8.39 11.45 8.98
CA LEU A 56 8.30 12.58 9.92
C LEU A 56 7.68 12.17 11.26
N GLU A 57 6.82 11.17 11.27
CA GLU A 57 6.10 10.67 12.44
C GLU A 57 6.63 9.32 12.96
N SER A 58 7.79 8.90 12.47
CA SER A 58 8.36 7.58 12.77
C SER A 58 8.56 7.30 14.27
N LYS A 59 8.70 8.35 15.09
CA LYS A 59 8.79 8.25 16.56
C LYS A 59 7.47 7.84 17.22
N ASN A 60 6.35 8.08 16.56
CA ASN A 60 5.01 7.77 17.07
C ASN A 60 4.58 6.34 16.70
N ILE A 61 5.32 5.67 15.81
CA ILE A 61 5.01 4.29 15.42
C ILE A 61 5.49 3.34 16.53
N PRO A 62 4.60 2.52 17.10
CA PRO A 62 4.97 1.59 18.14
C PRO A 62 6.08 0.62 17.72
N PRO A 63 7.12 0.42 18.53
CA PRO A 63 8.26 -0.44 18.15
C PRO A 63 7.89 -1.89 17.79
N TYR A 64 6.82 -2.42 18.38
CA TYR A 64 6.36 -3.78 18.10
C TYR A 64 5.92 -3.98 16.65
N ILE A 65 5.44 -2.93 15.98
CA ILE A 65 5.07 -3.00 14.56
C ILE A 65 6.28 -3.36 13.70
N PHE A 66 7.43 -2.73 13.96
CA PHE A 66 8.66 -3.05 13.24
C PHE A 66 9.13 -4.49 13.52
N THR A 67 8.91 -4.98 14.73
CA THR A 67 9.20 -6.38 15.08
C THR A 67 8.31 -7.33 14.29
N GLU A 68 7.01 -7.07 14.20
CA GLU A 68 6.08 -7.87 13.40
C GLU A 68 6.45 -7.89 11.92
N ILE A 69 6.80 -6.72 11.36
CA ILE A 69 7.21 -6.61 9.96
C ILE A 69 8.52 -7.37 9.71
N SER A 70 9.49 -7.30 10.62
CA SER A 70 10.76 -8.03 10.48
C SER A 70 10.56 -9.56 10.49
N GLN A 71 9.51 -10.03 11.14
CA GLN A 71 9.16 -11.45 11.24
C GLN A 71 8.11 -11.91 10.21
N GLN A 72 7.66 -11.02 9.32
CA GLN A 72 6.61 -11.29 8.33
C GLN A 72 6.82 -12.60 7.56
N ARG A 73 8.05 -12.90 7.17
CA ARG A 73 8.41 -14.10 6.44
C ARG A 73 8.16 -15.39 7.24
N LYS A 74 8.49 -15.38 8.54
CA LYS A 74 8.25 -16.52 9.43
C LYS A 74 6.75 -16.73 9.67
N GLN A 75 5.98 -15.65 9.64
CA GLN A 75 4.54 -15.66 9.83
C GLN A 75 3.76 -15.84 8.52
N ARG A 76 4.44 -16.09 7.40
CA ARG A 76 3.83 -16.20 6.07
C ARG A 76 3.00 -14.98 5.68
N LYS A 77 3.47 -13.80 6.06
CA LYS A 77 2.89 -12.52 5.70
C LYS A 77 3.69 -11.90 4.56
N LEU A 78 2.99 -11.37 3.55
CA LEU A 78 3.58 -10.60 2.46
C LEU A 78 3.01 -9.19 2.51
N ILE A 79 3.87 -8.18 2.63
CA ILE A 79 3.47 -6.78 2.66
C ILE A 79 3.84 -6.15 1.32
N ILE A 80 2.84 -5.59 0.64
CA ILE A 80 2.97 -4.85 -0.61
C ILE A 80 2.41 -3.46 -0.35
N GLY A 81 3.24 -2.44 -0.46
CA GLY A 81 2.82 -1.05 -0.32
C GLY A 81 3.05 -0.26 -1.60
N THR A 82 2.15 0.65 -1.93
CA THR A 82 2.41 1.68 -2.92
C THR A 82 2.89 2.96 -2.24
N SER A 83 3.76 3.71 -2.88
CA SER A 83 4.21 5.02 -2.42
C SER A 83 4.66 5.86 -3.59
N GLN A 84 4.38 7.15 -3.56
CA GLN A 84 4.86 8.08 -4.57
C GLN A 84 6.34 8.41 -4.38
N LEU A 85 6.81 8.44 -3.14
CA LEU A 85 8.18 8.78 -2.79
C LEU A 85 8.71 7.82 -1.72
N TRP A 86 9.80 7.12 -2.06
CA TRP A 86 10.49 6.19 -1.16
C TRP A 86 10.90 6.84 0.17
N ASP A 87 11.41 8.06 0.12
CA ASP A 87 11.94 8.76 1.30
C ASP A 87 10.87 9.22 2.30
N ARG A 88 9.61 9.31 1.88
CA ARG A 88 8.50 9.62 2.79
C ARG A 88 8.15 8.46 3.72
N MET A 89 8.57 7.26 3.38
CA MET A 89 8.35 6.09 4.21
C MET A 89 9.37 6.06 5.35
N ALA A 90 8.93 5.72 6.56
CA ALA A 90 9.79 5.63 7.74
C ALA A 90 10.99 4.70 7.50
N LYS A 91 12.20 5.16 7.88
CA LYS A 91 13.46 4.44 7.65
C LYS A 91 13.43 3.00 8.12
N PRO A 92 12.96 2.65 9.35
CA PRO A 92 12.91 1.26 9.80
C PRO A 92 12.04 0.37 8.92
N PHE A 93 11.02 0.95 8.26
CA PHE A 93 10.17 0.23 7.32
C PHE A 93 10.87 -0.02 5.99
N ARG A 94 11.56 1.00 5.46
CA ARG A 94 12.35 0.89 4.22
C ARG A 94 13.44 -0.17 4.32
N GLU A 95 14.10 -0.26 5.47
CA GLU A 95 15.16 -1.24 5.74
C GLU A 95 14.67 -2.70 5.76
N GLN A 96 13.35 -2.91 5.91
CA GLN A 96 12.71 -4.23 5.84
C GLN A 96 12.26 -4.61 4.43
N ALA A 97 12.26 -3.66 3.50
CA ALA A 97 11.86 -3.93 2.13
C ALA A 97 12.91 -4.77 1.42
N ASN A 98 12.47 -5.82 0.71
CA ASN A 98 13.35 -6.64 -0.12
C ASN A 98 13.43 -6.09 -1.55
N TYR A 99 12.33 -5.51 -2.03
CA TYR A 99 12.22 -5.04 -3.41
C TYR A 99 11.57 -3.67 -3.48
N GLU A 100 12.04 -2.84 -4.40
CA GLU A 100 11.34 -1.67 -4.89
C GLU A 100 10.91 -1.93 -6.34
N ILE A 101 9.66 -1.67 -6.66
CA ILE A 101 9.11 -1.91 -8.00
C ILE A 101 8.71 -0.57 -8.61
N HIS A 102 9.48 -0.13 -9.61
CA HIS A 102 9.16 1.06 -10.38
C HIS A 102 8.16 0.70 -11.48
N CYS A 103 6.98 1.30 -11.43
CA CYS A 103 5.94 1.13 -12.41
C CYS A 103 5.85 2.36 -13.31
N ARG A 104 5.86 2.17 -14.63
CA ARG A 104 5.64 3.22 -15.63
C ARG A 104 4.57 2.81 -16.61
N THR A 105 3.47 3.56 -16.62
CA THR A 105 2.33 3.31 -17.51
C THR A 105 2.45 4.11 -18.79
N PHE A 106 2.15 3.46 -19.90
CA PHE A 106 2.16 4.07 -21.22
C PHE A 106 0.75 4.02 -21.83
N PHE A 107 0.32 5.16 -22.39
CA PHE A 107 -0.96 5.34 -23.07
C PHE A 107 -2.17 4.80 -22.29
N ASN A 108 -2.05 4.63 -21.00
CA ASN A 108 -3.07 4.02 -20.16
C ASN A 108 -3.49 2.59 -20.59
N ILE A 109 -2.64 1.91 -21.38
CA ILE A 109 -2.86 0.58 -21.97
C ILE A 109 -2.00 -0.47 -21.29
N PHE A 110 -0.71 -0.20 -21.10
CA PHE A 110 0.20 -1.16 -20.48
C PHE A 110 1.16 -0.49 -19.49
N THR A 111 1.63 -1.27 -18.53
CA THR A 111 2.60 -0.85 -17.53
C THR A 111 3.87 -1.69 -17.66
N VAL A 112 5.01 -1.01 -17.71
CA VAL A 112 6.34 -1.61 -17.55
C VAL A 112 6.72 -1.51 -16.08
N GLN A 113 7.23 -2.60 -15.53
CA GLN A 113 7.72 -2.68 -14.15
C GLN A 113 9.19 -3.07 -14.13
N THR A 114 9.96 -2.41 -13.27
CA THR A 114 11.36 -2.72 -13.00
C THR A 114 11.49 -3.06 -11.52
N VAL A 115 11.89 -4.29 -11.24
CA VAL A 115 12.12 -4.78 -9.87
C VAL A 115 13.58 -4.54 -9.52
N ILE A 116 13.82 -3.82 -8.44
CA ILE A 116 15.12 -3.40 -7.95
C ILE A 116 15.33 -4.02 -6.57
N ASP A 117 16.54 -4.48 -6.29
CA ASP A 117 16.94 -4.92 -4.95
C ASP A 117 16.99 -3.71 -4.01
N ALA A 118 16.09 -3.69 -3.02
CA ALA A 118 15.95 -2.56 -2.10
C ALA A 118 17.20 -2.34 -1.23
N HIS A 119 17.99 -3.38 -0.97
CA HIS A 119 19.22 -3.29 -0.18
C HIS A 119 20.37 -2.59 -0.93
N THR A 120 20.25 -2.47 -2.24
CA THR A 120 21.25 -1.81 -3.11
C THR A 120 20.87 -0.38 -3.48
N LEU A 121 19.72 0.09 -3.01
CA LEU A 121 19.21 1.42 -3.35
C LEU A 121 20.12 2.53 -2.84
N LYS A 122 20.43 3.45 -3.75
CA LYS A 122 21.12 4.71 -3.47
C LYS A 122 20.32 5.84 -4.10
N LEU A 123 20.25 6.96 -3.41
CA LEU A 123 19.70 8.17 -3.98
C LEU A 123 20.71 8.74 -4.98
N ASP A 124 20.29 8.99 -6.20
CA ASP A 124 21.09 9.73 -7.17
C ASP A 124 20.94 11.23 -6.88
N ASP A 125 22.01 11.86 -6.39
CA ASP A 125 22.03 13.27 -6.00
C ASP A 125 21.67 14.23 -7.14
N LYS A 126 21.84 13.81 -8.40
CA LYS A 126 21.54 14.64 -9.57
C LYS A 126 20.06 14.60 -9.97
N THR A 127 19.44 13.44 -9.83
CA THR A 127 18.05 13.22 -10.31
C THR A 127 17.04 13.09 -9.17
N GLY A 128 17.49 12.91 -7.93
CA GLY A 128 16.65 12.62 -6.76
C GLY A 128 15.92 11.28 -6.86
N ARG A 129 16.34 10.40 -7.76
CA ARG A 129 15.71 9.08 -7.97
C ARG A 129 16.51 7.98 -7.29
N SER A 130 15.79 6.98 -6.79
CA SER A 130 16.43 5.76 -6.29
C SER A 130 17.02 4.97 -7.46
N VAL A 131 18.27 4.60 -7.36
CA VAL A 131 18.98 3.73 -8.32
C VAL A 131 19.55 2.55 -7.57
N GLY A 132 19.37 1.35 -8.11
CA GLY A 132 19.88 0.11 -7.50
C GLY A 132 20.00 -1.02 -8.51
N ASN A 133 20.40 -2.19 -8.04
CA ASN A 133 20.56 -3.36 -8.89
C ASN A 133 19.22 -3.87 -9.40
N ILE A 134 19.04 -3.89 -10.70
CA ILE A 134 17.84 -4.40 -11.34
C ILE A 134 17.87 -5.93 -11.33
N ILE A 135 16.86 -6.53 -10.69
CA ILE A 135 16.69 -7.98 -10.62
C ILE A 135 15.89 -8.49 -11.84
N LYS A 136 14.80 -7.78 -12.17
CA LYS A 136 13.86 -8.21 -13.20
C LYS A 136 13.16 -7.03 -13.85
N ARG A 137 12.84 -7.15 -15.11
CA ARG A 137 11.90 -6.28 -15.83
C ARG A 137 10.73 -7.09 -16.34
N GLY A 138 9.55 -6.50 -16.31
CA GLY A 138 8.32 -7.09 -16.80
C GLY A 138 7.38 -6.03 -17.33
N TRP A 139 6.33 -6.49 -17.97
CA TRP A 139 5.26 -5.62 -18.43
C TRP A 139 3.94 -6.37 -18.43
N PHE A 140 2.83 -5.64 -18.35
CA PHE A 140 1.49 -6.21 -18.42
C PHE A 140 0.52 -5.22 -19.05
N PHE A 141 -0.50 -5.75 -19.72
CA PHE A 141 -1.61 -4.96 -20.23
C PHE A 141 -2.65 -4.69 -19.15
N HIS A 142 -3.25 -3.51 -19.23
CA HIS A 142 -4.33 -3.17 -18.33
C HIS A 142 -5.60 -3.97 -18.67
N ASN A 143 -6.18 -4.59 -17.66
CA ASN A 143 -7.44 -5.30 -17.79
C ASN A 143 -8.60 -4.43 -17.29
N ARG A 144 -9.66 -4.30 -18.10
CA ARG A 144 -10.87 -3.55 -17.73
C ARG A 144 -11.53 -4.10 -16.47
N ARG A 145 -11.49 -5.42 -16.25
CA ARG A 145 -12.03 -6.07 -15.04
C ARG A 145 -11.28 -5.58 -13.79
N ILE A 146 -9.95 -5.52 -13.82
CA ILE A 146 -9.14 -5.05 -12.70
C ILE A 146 -9.45 -3.59 -12.38
N ARG A 147 -9.64 -2.73 -13.40
CA ARG A 147 -9.99 -1.32 -13.20
C ARG A 147 -11.35 -1.09 -12.54
N LYS A 148 -12.28 -2.04 -12.66
CA LYS A 148 -13.59 -1.99 -12.02
C LYS A 148 -13.58 -2.50 -10.57
N LEU A 149 -12.49 -3.14 -10.15
CA LEU A 149 -12.39 -3.71 -8.80
C LEU A 149 -12.30 -2.64 -7.70
N TYR A 150 -11.81 -1.45 -8.01
CA TYR A 150 -11.64 -0.37 -7.02
C TYR A 150 -11.90 1.00 -7.65
N ASP A 151 -12.28 1.96 -6.81
CA ASP A 151 -12.46 3.36 -7.21
C ASP A 151 -11.13 4.11 -7.09
N THR A 152 -10.62 4.61 -8.22
CA THR A 152 -9.38 5.41 -8.29
C THR A 152 -9.49 6.79 -7.63
N PHE A 153 -10.70 7.24 -7.28
CA PHE A 153 -10.95 8.52 -6.59
C PHE A 153 -11.11 8.36 -5.08
N GLN A 154 -10.98 7.16 -4.56
CA GLN A 154 -11.00 6.92 -3.12
C GLN A 154 -9.86 7.67 -2.43
N LYS A 155 -10.20 8.52 -1.47
CA LYS A 155 -9.20 9.16 -0.62
C LYS A 155 -8.77 8.22 0.49
N VAL A 156 -7.47 8.01 0.62
CA VAL A 156 -6.87 7.38 1.81
C VAL A 156 -6.71 8.47 2.86
N VAL A 157 -7.46 8.41 3.95
CA VAL A 157 -7.43 9.40 5.02
C VAL A 157 -6.68 8.80 6.20
N SER A 158 -5.55 9.38 6.58
CA SER A 158 -4.87 9.01 7.83
C SER A 158 -5.61 9.57 9.04
N SER A 159 -5.64 8.82 10.13
CA SER A 159 -6.39 9.10 11.35
C SER A 159 -6.10 10.43 12.07
N ALA A 160 -4.99 11.09 11.75
CA ALA A 160 -4.63 12.38 12.37
C ALA A 160 -5.56 13.55 12.00
N ASN A 161 -6.34 13.43 10.92
CA ASN A 161 -7.18 14.53 10.41
C ASN A 161 -8.68 14.18 10.33
N GLN A 162 -9.13 13.09 10.95
CA GLN A 162 -10.53 12.66 10.81
C GLN A 162 -11.55 13.54 11.52
N MET A 163 -11.20 14.24 12.61
CA MET A 163 -12.19 15.05 13.34
C MET A 163 -12.53 16.37 12.65
N ASP A 164 -11.61 16.99 11.90
CA ASP A 164 -11.84 18.32 11.32
C ASP A 164 -12.45 18.30 9.91
N ILE A 165 -12.39 17.18 9.20
CA ILE A 165 -12.79 17.13 7.78
C ILE A 165 -14.28 16.78 7.61
N PHE A 166 -14.88 16.05 8.55
CA PHE A 166 -16.30 15.66 8.44
C PHE A 166 -17.28 16.78 8.81
N GLU A 167 -16.86 17.77 9.60
CA GLU A 167 -17.73 18.91 9.96
C GLU A 167 -17.85 19.98 8.86
N ASN A 168 -16.95 20.01 7.86
CA ASN A 168 -16.88 21.09 6.87
C ASN A 168 -17.04 20.66 5.41
N GLN A 169 -17.58 19.47 5.10
CA GLN A 169 -17.88 19.14 3.70
C GLN A 169 -19.31 19.59 3.32
N PRO A 170 -19.47 20.45 2.30
CA PRO A 170 -20.79 20.71 1.74
C PRO A 170 -21.33 19.42 1.11
N ASN A 171 -22.58 19.07 1.43
CA ASN A 171 -23.30 17.94 0.87
C ASN A 171 -23.36 18.01 -0.66
N TYR A 172 -22.52 17.27 -1.35
CA TYR A 172 -22.65 17.08 -2.79
C TYR A 172 -23.77 16.08 -3.06
N ILE A 173 -24.94 16.60 -3.42
CA ILE A 173 -26.04 15.81 -3.95
C ILE A 173 -25.65 15.36 -5.35
N ILE A 174 -25.35 14.07 -5.53
CA ILE A 174 -25.16 13.48 -6.85
C ILE A 174 -26.53 13.36 -7.52
N THR A 175 -26.89 14.33 -8.33
CA THR A 175 -28.05 14.22 -9.25
C THR A 175 -27.68 13.25 -10.37
N LYS A 176 -28.25 12.05 -10.34
CA LYS A 176 -28.25 11.14 -11.49
C LYS A 176 -28.99 11.82 -12.62
N LYS A 177 -28.28 12.21 -13.69
CA LYS A 177 -28.92 12.50 -14.97
C LYS A 177 -29.41 11.19 -15.59
N LYS A 178 -30.71 11.18 -15.90
CA LYS A 178 -31.39 10.14 -16.71
C LYS A 178 -30.80 10.04 -18.11
#